data_fd38989880b1e883276d00d81bdb9803
#
_entry.id   fd38989880b1e883276d00d81bdb9803
#
_cell.length_a   1.000
_cell.length_b   1.000
_cell.length_c   1.000
_cell.angle_alpha   90.00
_cell.angle_beta   90.00
_cell.angle_gamma   90.00
#
_symmetry.space_group_name_H-M   'P 1'
#
loop_
_entity.id
_entity.type
_entity.pdbx_description
1 polymer ?
#
loop_
_entity_poly.entity_id
_entity_poly.type
_entity_poly.pdbx_seq_one_letter_code
_entity_poly.pdbx_strand_id
1 'polypeptide(L)'
;MNQRNHLPFDLRILSMALILAAMWMFFRVQVGGFYFSGDSISNLSRDMATWTILAAGMTLIIVAGHIDLSVGSLLALVAASCAFMIDPEQGRGWSASIAVPVALLLGTALGFLQGVIVAGFRVPAFIVTLGGMFIFRGMTMKVGARDPRVPDDSWVSALGFGSLEASKGWVLGLAFVLVVVLLHVLSRRRRRRMELPVGAMWIFAVKVVAPSALVLIFIAKANQARGVPYQTLMMMAVIVAIYFVAKHTRFGRRVYAVGGNATAARLSGISVEKTTVLVFTLMGLLAGIAGIVWMAQNQGSTKNAGTFYELYAIAACVIGGTSLMGGRGTVFGAFLGALVMATVIQGMDYTDLENWLQLVVRGSVLILAVAIDIATKNPPPWMLRFRETIPRRKLEDEV
;
A
#
# COMPACT_ATOMS: atom_id res chain seq x y z
N MET A 1 -3.59 8.36 -39.05
CA MET A 1 -3.26 7.52 -37.89
C MET A 1 -2.24 8.28 -37.06
N ASN A 2 -2.70 8.98 -36.00
CA ASN A 2 -1.86 9.79 -35.13
C ASN A 2 -0.93 8.88 -34.32
N GLN A 3 0.35 8.88 -34.61
CA GLN A 3 1.40 8.38 -33.72
C GLN A 3 1.44 9.29 -32.50
N ARG A 4 0.61 9.01 -31.50
CA ARG A 4 0.85 9.57 -30.16
C ARG A 4 2.20 9.04 -29.71
N ASN A 5 3.20 9.91 -29.62
CA ASN A 5 4.48 9.67 -28.98
C ASN A 5 4.19 9.15 -27.55
N HIS A 6 4.11 7.83 -27.39
CA HIS A 6 4.04 7.21 -26.07
C HIS A 6 5.39 7.45 -25.41
N LEU A 7 5.43 8.41 -24.49
CA LEU A 7 6.55 8.53 -23.59
C LEU A 7 6.79 7.14 -22.98
N PRO A 8 8.04 6.66 -22.95
CA PRO A 8 8.38 5.29 -22.53
C PRO A 8 8.14 5.04 -21.04
N PHE A 9 7.73 6.07 -20.31
CA PHE A 9 7.43 6.06 -18.87
C PHE A 9 6.01 6.53 -18.62
N ASP A 10 5.34 5.91 -17.64
CA ASP A 10 4.07 6.40 -17.13
C ASP A 10 4.32 7.75 -16.44
N LEU A 11 3.75 8.82 -16.99
CA LEU A 11 3.89 10.18 -16.45
C LEU A 11 3.56 10.26 -14.94
N ARG A 12 2.67 9.39 -14.47
CA ARG A 12 2.30 9.33 -13.05
C ARG A 12 3.45 8.85 -12.18
N ILE A 13 4.15 7.78 -12.59
CA ILE A 13 5.30 7.28 -11.84
C ILE A 13 6.40 8.35 -11.79
N LEU A 14 6.60 9.06 -12.91
CA LEU A 14 7.59 10.15 -12.97
C LEU A 14 7.19 11.31 -12.03
N SER A 15 5.93 11.73 -12.06
CA SER A 15 5.45 12.81 -11.16
C SER A 15 5.56 12.43 -9.69
N MET A 16 5.22 11.19 -9.32
CA MET A 16 5.38 10.70 -7.95
C MET A 16 6.85 10.65 -7.53
N ALA A 17 7.75 10.20 -8.41
CA ALA A 17 9.18 10.19 -8.13
C ALA A 17 9.74 11.61 -7.93
N LEU A 18 9.28 12.58 -8.72
CA LEU A 18 9.65 14.00 -8.56
C LEU A 18 9.12 14.57 -7.24
N ILE A 19 7.88 14.28 -6.88
CA ILE A 19 7.30 14.70 -5.59
C ILE A 19 8.10 14.11 -4.44
N LEU A 20 8.40 12.81 -4.46
CA LEU A 20 9.23 12.15 -3.44
C LEU A 20 10.62 12.79 -3.35
N ALA A 21 11.27 13.04 -4.49
CA ALA A 21 12.59 13.67 -4.51
C ALA A 21 12.55 15.09 -3.92
N ALA A 22 11.51 15.88 -4.26
CA ALA A 22 11.32 17.23 -3.72
C ALA A 22 11.08 17.20 -2.20
N MET A 23 10.23 16.28 -1.72
CA MET A 23 9.97 16.10 -0.29
C MET A 23 11.22 15.66 0.47
N TRP A 24 11.96 14.69 -0.08
CA TRP A 24 13.21 14.22 0.52
C TRP A 24 14.25 15.34 0.60
N MET A 25 14.35 16.18 -0.44
CA MET A 25 15.24 17.34 -0.42
C MET A 25 14.77 18.38 0.61
N PHE A 26 13.47 18.65 0.70
CA PHE A 26 12.90 19.56 1.69
C PHE A 26 13.23 19.11 3.13
N PHE A 27 12.92 17.85 3.47
CA PHE A 27 13.20 17.34 4.82
C PHE A 27 14.70 17.18 5.08
N ARG A 28 15.51 16.93 4.05
CA ARG A 28 16.97 16.94 4.17
C ARG A 28 17.50 18.30 4.61
N VAL A 29 16.91 19.37 4.12
CA VAL A 29 17.27 20.74 4.53
C VAL A 29 16.80 21.03 5.97
N GLN A 30 15.60 20.62 6.32
CA GLN A 30 15.00 20.89 7.63
C GLN A 30 15.64 20.06 8.77
N VAL A 31 15.83 18.77 8.55
CA VAL A 31 16.28 17.79 9.56
C VAL A 31 17.81 17.58 9.52
N GLY A 32 18.44 17.97 8.43
CA GLY A 32 19.87 17.77 8.24
C GLY A 32 20.25 16.37 7.77
N GLY A 33 21.50 15.95 8.03
CA GLY A 33 22.08 14.69 7.56
C GLY A 33 21.39 13.45 8.07
N PHE A 34 20.77 13.52 9.23
CA PHE A 34 20.08 12.40 9.88
C PHE A 34 18.93 11.85 9.04
N TYR A 35 18.25 12.70 8.26
CA TYR A 35 17.11 12.26 7.44
C TYR A 35 17.45 11.12 6.45
N PHE A 36 18.69 11.05 5.95
CA PHE A 36 19.19 9.98 5.09
C PHE A 36 20.10 8.99 5.81
N SER A 37 20.08 8.97 7.15
CA SER A 37 20.81 7.95 7.90
C SER A 37 20.22 6.56 7.69
N GLY A 38 21.00 5.53 7.99
CA GLY A 38 20.54 4.14 7.93
C GLY A 38 19.35 3.89 8.85
N ASP A 39 19.36 4.48 10.06
CA ASP A 39 18.28 4.36 11.04
C ASP A 39 17.00 5.02 10.53
N SER A 40 17.08 6.24 9.98
CA SER A 40 15.93 6.95 9.44
C SER A 40 15.26 6.18 8.30
N ILE A 41 16.03 5.65 7.35
CA ILE A 41 15.51 4.86 6.22
C ILE A 41 14.94 3.52 6.70
N SER A 42 15.56 2.88 7.69
CA SER A 42 15.05 1.64 8.28
C SER A 42 13.73 1.89 9.01
N ASN A 43 13.62 2.97 9.78
CA ASN A 43 12.40 3.36 10.48
C ASN A 43 11.28 3.69 9.47
N LEU A 44 11.56 4.49 8.42
CA LEU A 44 10.61 4.74 7.35
C LEU A 44 10.03 3.44 6.76
N SER A 45 10.89 2.46 6.50
CA SER A 45 10.48 1.19 5.91
C SER A 45 9.67 0.31 6.87
N ARG A 46 9.93 0.41 8.19
CA ARG A 46 9.15 -0.27 9.23
C ARG A 46 7.77 0.35 9.35
N ASP A 47 7.71 1.67 9.51
CA ASP A 47 6.48 2.40 9.76
C ASP A 47 5.50 2.28 8.60
N MET A 48 6.01 2.38 7.36
CA MET A 48 5.18 2.22 6.17
C MET A 48 4.67 0.79 5.96
N ALA A 49 5.28 -0.23 6.59
CA ALA A 49 4.94 -1.63 6.31
C ALA A 49 3.47 -1.93 6.56
N THR A 50 2.94 -1.54 7.70
CA THR A 50 1.53 -1.76 8.07
C THR A 50 0.57 -1.08 7.10
N TRP A 51 0.78 0.20 6.79
CA TRP A 51 -0.11 0.96 5.88
C TRP A 51 -0.05 0.46 4.46
N THR A 52 1.12 0.03 4.03
CA THR A 52 1.33 -0.51 2.68
C THR A 52 0.63 -1.85 2.49
N ILE A 53 0.66 -2.72 3.51
CA ILE A 53 -0.10 -3.99 3.48
C ILE A 53 -1.59 -3.70 3.36
N LEU A 54 -2.11 -2.75 4.14
CA LEU A 54 -3.52 -2.31 4.03
C LEU A 54 -3.82 -1.70 2.66
N ALA A 55 -2.94 -0.83 2.14
CA ALA A 55 -3.12 -0.20 0.84
C ALA A 55 -3.11 -1.19 -0.32
N ALA A 56 -2.34 -2.28 -0.23
CA ALA A 56 -2.36 -3.34 -1.23
C ALA A 56 -3.74 -4.01 -1.33
N GLY A 57 -4.38 -4.33 -0.19
CA GLY A 57 -5.75 -4.84 -0.15
C GLY A 57 -6.79 -3.79 -0.52
N MET A 58 -6.65 -2.57 0.00
CA MET A 58 -7.53 -1.45 -0.29
C MET A 58 -7.55 -1.11 -1.79
N THR A 59 -6.44 -1.30 -2.50
CA THR A 59 -6.39 -1.16 -3.96
C THR A 59 -7.41 -2.08 -4.64
N LEU A 60 -7.53 -3.35 -4.22
CA LEU A 60 -8.49 -4.29 -4.79
C LEU A 60 -9.93 -3.94 -4.41
N ILE A 61 -10.16 -3.49 -3.18
CA ILE A 61 -11.46 -2.99 -2.70
C ILE A 61 -11.93 -1.80 -3.58
N ILE A 62 -11.08 -0.79 -3.74
CA ILE A 62 -11.40 0.41 -4.52
C ILE A 62 -11.55 0.08 -6.00
N VAL A 63 -10.66 -0.75 -6.55
CA VAL A 63 -10.77 -1.21 -7.95
C VAL A 63 -12.08 -1.98 -8.18
N ALA A 64 -12.57 -2.75 -7.20
CA ALA A 64 -13.89 -3.41 -7.28
C ALA A 64 -15.08 -2.44 -7.19
N GLY A 65 -14.85 -1.15 -6.94
CA GLY A 65 -15.89 -0.13 -6.80
C GLY A 65 -16.44 -0.01 -5.38
N HIS A 66 -15.68 -0.43 -4.37
CA HIS A 66 -16.06 -0.36 -2.96
C HIS A 66 -15.08 0.49 -2.15
N ILE A 67 -15.51 0.91 -0.96
CA ILE A 67 -14.67 1.57 0.04
C ILE A 67 -14.83 0.80 1.35
N ASP A 68 -13.72 0.48 2.01
CA ASP A 68 -13.70 -0.18 3.31
C ASP A 68 -13.10 0.74 4.37
N LEU A 69 -13.96 1.25 5.24
CA LEU A 69 -13.58 2.13 6.35
C LEU A 69 -13.23 1.35 7.63
N SER A 70 -13.40 0.04 7.64
CA SER A 70 -13.19 -0.77 8.85
C SER A 70 -11.78 -1.29 9.01
N VAL A 71 -10.93 -1.21 7.99
CA VAL A 71 -9.63 -1.90 7.92
C VAL A 71 -8.69 -1.53 9.07
N GLY A 72 -8.67 -0.27 9.50
CA GLY A 72 -7.88 0.18 10.65
C GLY A 72 -8.39 -0.40 11.99
N SER A 73 -9.69 -0.43 12.18
CA SER A 73 -10.31 -1.03 13.37
C SER A 73 -10.26 -2.55 13.36
N LEU A 74 -10.34 -3.20 12.18
CA LEU A 74 -10.17 -4.64 12.03
C LEU A 74 -8.73 -5.08 12.33
N LEU A 75 -7.75 -4.35 11.78
CA LEU A 75 -6.34 -4.51 12.13
C LEU A 75 -6.14 -4.45 13.65
N ALA A 76 -6.71 -3.41 14.29
CA ALA A 76 -6.60 -3.19 15.72
C ALA A 76 -7.22 -4.34 16.54
N LEU A 77 -8.39 -4.82 16.14
CA LEU A 77 -9.04 -5.95 16.77
C LEU A 77 -8.22 -7.23 16.66
N VAL A 78 -7.66 -7.51 15.48
CA VAL A 78 -6.79 -8.68 15.28
C VAL A 78 -5.53 -8.56 16.11
N ALA A 79 -4.88 -7.38 16.12
CA ALA A 79 -3.70 -7.11 16.92
C ALA A 79 -3.97 -7.30 18.43
N ALA A 80 -5.05 -6.70 18.93
CA ALA A 80 -5.44 -6.81 20.34
C ALA A 80 -5.79 -8.25 20.73
N SER A 81 -6.54 -8.96 19.88
CA SER A 81 -6.92 -10.35 20.12
C SER A 81 -5.70 -11.28 20.13
N CYS A 82 -4.77 -11.06 19.20
CA CYS A 82 -3.54 -11.84 19.14
C CYS A 82 -2.64 -11.57 20.35
N ALA A 83 -2.42 -10.29 20.68
CA ALA A 83 -1.64 -9.92 21.86
C ALA A 83 -2.25 -10.52 23.15
N PHE A 84 -3.57 -10.42 23.32
CA PHE A 84 -4.29 -11.03 24.45
C PHE A 84 -4.13 -12.55 24.51
N MET A 85 -4.13 -13.23 23.36
CA MET A 85 -3.91 -14.69 23.35
C MET A 85 -2.48 -15.06 23.75
N ILE A 86 -1.49 -14.24 23.36
CA ILE A 86 -0.07 -14.53 23.63
C ILE A 86 0.34 -14.13 25.06
N ASP A 87 -0.18 -13.02 25.58
CA ASP A 87 0.19 -12.47 26.88
C ASP A 87 -0.03 -13.49 28.03
N PRO A 88 1.02 -13.89 28.78
CA PRO A 88 0.88 -14.84 29.87
C PRO A 88 0.32 -14.21 31.16
N GLU A 89 0.44 -12.88 31.34
CA GLU A 89 0.05 -12.20 32.57
C GLU A 89 -1.39 -11.71 32.51
N GLN A 90 -1.76 -11.07 31.41
CA GLN A 90 -3.06 -10.42 31.25
C GLN A 90 -3.99 -11.14 30.26
N GLY A 91 -3.50 -12.19 29.61
CA GLY A 91 -4.18 -12.91 28.56
C GLY A 91 -4.30 -14.41 28.79
N ARG A 92 -4.03 -15.19 27.76
CA ARG A 92 -4.17 -16.66 27.74
C ARG A 92 -2.86 -17.43 27.83
N GLY A 93 -1.71 -16.76 27.58
CA GLY A 93 -0.40 -17.40 27.52
C GLY A 93 -0.24 -18.43 26.40
N TRP A 94 -0.97 -18.30 25.29
CA TRP A 94 -0.82 -19.22 24.16
C TRP A 94 0.50 -18.99 23.43
N SER A 95 1.04 -20.05 22.85
CA SER A 95 2.18 -19.85 21.96
C SER A 95 1.78 -19.00 20.74
N ALA A 96 2.68 -18.14 20.32
CA ALA A 96 2.48 -17.28 19.14
C ALA A 96 2.18 -18.11 17.86
N SER A 97 2.70 -19.35 17.79
CA SER A 97 2.45 -20.26 16.65
C SER A 97 0.99 -20.71 16.54
N ILE A 98 0.22 -20.62 17.62
CA ILE A 98 -1.23 -20.89 17.64
C ILE A 98 -2.01 -19.58 17.56
N ALA A 99 -1.63 -18.59 18.35
CA ALA A 99 -2.34 -17.33 18.44
C ALA A 99 -2.39 -16.56 17.11
N VAL A 100 -1.28 -16.52 16.38
CA VAL A 100 -1.21 -15.78 15.09
C VAL A 100 -2.12 -16.40 14.03
N PRO A 101 -2.12 -17.69 13.73
CA PRO A 101 -3.09 -18.29 12.81
C PRO A 101 -4.55 -18.06 13.22
N VAL A 102 -4.88 -18.16 14.51
CA VAL A 102 -6.24 -17.91 15.00
C VAL A 102 -6.64 -16.47 14.80
N ALA A 103 -5.75 -15.52 15.06
CA ALA A 103 -5.98 -14.09 14.83
C ALA A 103 -6.15 -13.77 13.33
N LEU A 104 -5.37 -14.39 12.44
CA LEU A 104 -5.54 -14.25 11.00
C LEU A 104 -6.86 -14.83 10.51
N LEU A 105 -7.29 -15.96 11.06
CA LEU A 105 -8.61 -16.54 10.78
C LEU A 105 -9.74 -15.60 11.24
N LEU A 106 -9.60 -14.98 12.42
CA LEU A 106 -10.55 -13.98 12.91
C LEU A 106 -10.68 -12.82 11.91
N GLY A 107 -9.58 -12.21 11.49
CA GLY A 107 -9.60 -11.12 10.51
C GLY A 107 -10.22 -11.54 9.18
N THR A 108 -9.85 -12.73 8.68
CA THR A 108 -10.40 -13.31 7.44
C THR A 108 -11.89 -13.56 7.54
N ALA A 109 -12.37 -14.14 8.66
CA ALA A 109 -13.79 -14.44 8.90
C ALA A 109 -14.63 -13.15 8.99
N LEU A 110 -14.12 -12.11 9.65
CA LEU A 110 -14.80 -10.81 9.73
C LEU A 110 -14.86 -10.12 8.37
N GLY A 111 -13.79 -10.17 7.59
CA GLY A 111 -13.80 -9.68 6.20
C GLY A 111 -14.77 -10.48 5.33
N PHE A 112 -14.82 -11.80 5.46
CA PHE A 112 -15.80 -12.65 4.78
C PHE A 112 -17.24 -12.26 5.15
N LEU A 113 -17.54 -12.07 6.44
CA LEU A 113 -18.84 -11.65 6.93
C LEU A 113 -19.27 -10.30 6.32
N GLN A 114 -18.39 -9.31 6.33
CA GLN A 114 -18.64 -8.02 5.68
C GLN A 114 -18.93 -8.19 4.18
N GLY A 115 -18.13 -9.00 3.49
CA GLY A 115 -18.32 -9.30 2.08
C GLY A 115 -19.67 -9.95 1.79
N VAL A 116 -20.12 -10.89 2.65
CA VAL A 116 -21.45 -11.53 2.54
C VAL A 116 -22.56 -10.51 2.77
N ILE A 117 -22.43 -9.61 3.75
CA ILE A 117 -23.45 -8.58 4.01
C ILE A 117 -23.54 -7.63 2.80
N VAL A 118 -22.40 -7.14 2.29
CA VAL A 118 -22.38 -6.25 1.13
C VAL A 118 -22.98 -6.92 -0.11
N ALA A 119 -22.56 -8.13 -0.42
CA ALA A 119 -22.94 -8.80 -1.65
C ALA A 119 -24.32 -9.50 -1.56
N GLY A 120 -24.61 -10.15 -0.43
CA GLY A 120 -25.83 -10.92 -0.22
C GLY A 120 -27.05 -10.04 0.05
N PHE A 121 -26.92 -9.06 0.93
CA PHE A 121 -28.02 -8.14 1.26
C PHE A 121 -28.03 -6.88 0.42
N ARG A 122 -27.03 -6.70 -0.46
CA ARG A 122 -26.88 -5.52 -1.34
C ARG A 122 -26.81 -4.20 -0.57
N VAL A 123 -26.29 -4.23 0.65
CA VAL A 123 -26.06 -3.03 1.44
C VAL A 123 -24.83 -2.30 0.89
N PRO A 124 -24.88 -0.98 0.71
CA PRO A 124 -23.71 -0.22 0.26
C PRO A 124 -22.49 -0.51 1.15
N ALA A 125 -21.35 -0.80 0.54
CA ALA A 125 -20.14 -1.24 1.24
C ALA A 125 -19.69 -0.25 2.32
N PHE A 126 -19.77 1.07 2.04
CA PHE A 126 -19.36 2.09 3.00
C PHE A 126 -20.20 2.07 4.28
N ILE A 127 -21.50 1.72 4.21
CA ILE A 127 -22.36 1.61 5.39
C ILE A 127 -21.97 0.40 6.23
N VAL A 128 -21.76 -0.77 5.58
CA VAL A 128 -21.35 -2.00 6.27
C VAL A 128 -20.01 -1.81 6.96
N THR A 129 -19.04 -1.21 6.26
CA THR A 129 -17.69 -1.01 6.78
C THR A 129 -17.61 0.12 7.81
N LEU A 130 -18.44 1.17 7.69
CA LEU A 130 -18.59 2.18 8.73
C LEU A 130 -19.16 1.57 10.02
N GLY A 131 -20.22 0.77 9.91
CA GLY A 131 -20.75 0.01 11.05
C GLY A 131 -19.72 -0.96 11.62
N GLY A 132 -19.00 -1.68 10.75
CA GLY A 132 -17.88 -2.55 11.11
C GLY A 132 -16.77 -1.81 11.84
N MET A 133 -16.43 -0.60 11.40
CA MET A 133 -15.43 0.26 12.06
C MET A 133 -15.78 0.51 13.53
N PHE A 134 -17.04 0.87 13.83
CA PHE A 134 -17.48 1.10 15.21
C PHE A 134 -17.51 -0.20 16.02
N ILE A 135 -18.03 -1.29 15.44
CA ILE A 135 -18.09 -2.59 16.12
C ILE A 135 -16.68 -3.08 16.47
N PHE A 136 -15.77 -3.10 15.49
CA PHE A 136 -14.40 -3.57 15.72
C PHE A 136 -13.63 -2.66 16.66
N ARG A 137 -13.84 -1.34 16.59
CA ARG A 137 -13.26 -0.38 17.53
C ARG A 137 -13.75 -0.63 18.95
N GLY A 138 -15.06 -0.82 19.15
CA GLY A 138 -15.62 -1.14 20.46
C GLY A 138 -15.05 -2.45 21.04
N MET A 139 -14.95 -3.51 20.19
CA MET A 139 -14.33 -4.77 20.58
C MET A 139 -12.83 -4.61 20.90
N THR A 140 -12.10 -3.81 20.13
CA THR A 140 -10.69 -3.50 20.39
C THR A 140 -10.53 -2.80 21.75
N MET A 141 -11.38 -1.83 22.07
CA MET A 141 -11.34 -1.15 23.37
C MET A 141 -11.57 -2.12 24.54
N LYS A 142 -12.42 -3.13 24.37
CA LYS A 142 -12.65 -4.14 25.41
C LYS A 142 -11.48 -5.11 25.57
N VAL A 143 -10.95 -5.64 24.45
CA VAL A 143 -9.85 -6.62 24.45
C VAL A 143 -8.53 -5.95 24.81
N GLY A 144 -8.25 -4.77 24.25
CA GLY A 144 -7.04 -3.98 24.48
C GLY A 144 -7.06 -3.12 25.75
N ALA A 145 -8.09 -3.23 26.61
CA ALA A 145 -8.23 -2.39 27.79
C ALA A 145 -7.11 -2.57 28.83
N ARG A 146 -6.43 -3.71 28.79
CA ARG A 146 -5.32 -4.06 29.70
C ARG A 146 -3.94 -3.89 29.05
N ASP A 147 -3.88 -3.33 27.83
CA ASP A 147 -2.66 -3.16 27.05
C ASP A 147 -1.82 -4.45 26.99
N PRO A 148 -2.40 -5.57 26.44
CA PRO A 148 -1.74 -6.86 26.41
C PRO A 148 -0.41 -6.80 25.64
N ARG A 149 0.61 -7.48 26.17
CA ARG A 149 1.98 -7.43 25.65
C ARG A 149 2.39 -8.74 24.97
N VAL A 150 3.32 -8.60 24.06
CA VAL A 150 3.99 -9.75 23.42
C VAL A 150 5.29 -10.01 24.20
N PRO A 151 5.51 -11.24 24.70
CA PRO A 151 6.76 -11.60 25.38
C PRO A 151 7.98 -11.43 24.45
N ASP A 152 9.11 -11.00 25.03
CA ASP A 152 10.34 -10.71 24.27
C ASP A 152 10.94 -11.98 23.61
N ASP A 153 10.73 -13.14 24.19
CA ASP A 153 11.18 -14.45 23.68
C ASP A 153 10.31 -15.00 22.53
N SER A 154 9.19 -14.33 22.24
CA SER A 154 8.32 -14.71 21.13
C SER A 154 8.95 -14.39 19.79
N TRP A 155 8.79 -15.29 18.79
CA TRP A 155 9.18 -14.98 17.41
C TRP A 155 8.45 -13.75 16.81
N VAL A 156 7.32 -13.37 17.38
CA VAL A 156 6.58 -12.14 17.00
C VAL A 156 7.37 -10.91 17.41
N SER A 157 8.02 -10.91 18.58
CA SER A 157 8.93 -9.85 18.98
C SER A 157 10.11 -9.73 18.01
N ALA A 158 10.67 -10.86 17.58
CA ALA A 158 11.70 -10.87 16.53
C ALA A 158 11.21 -10.27 15.20
N LEU A 159 9.94 -10.49 14.82
CA LEU A 159 9.34 -9.82 13.66
C LEU A 159 9.31 -8.29 13.83
N GLY A 160 9.06 -7.78 15.05
CA GLY A 160 8.96 -6.36 15.35
C GLY A 160 10.30 -5.62 15.37
N PHE A 161 11.34 -6.22 15.93
CA PHE A 161 12.64 -5.55 16.16
C PHE A 161 13.78 -6.17 15.38
N GLY A 162 13.60 -7.38 14.87
CA GLY A 162 14.63 -8.11 14.14
C GLY A 162 14.89 -7.53 12.76
N SER A 163 16.08 -7.80 12.30
CA SER A 163 16.56 -7.41 10.97
C SER A 163 17.36 -8.55 10.34
N LEU A 164 17.35 -8.61 9.04
CA LEU A 164 18.18 -9.53 8.29
C LEU A 164 19.65 -9.06 8.37
N GLU A 165 20.54 -9.96 8.72
CA GLU A 165 21.99 -9.67 8.76
C GLU A 165 22.50 -9.05 7.45
N ALA A 166 23.48 -8.19 7.54
CA ALA A 166 24.01 -7.45 6.39
C ALA A 166 24.41 -8.34 5.21
N SER A 167 25.07 -9.49 5.49
CA SER A 167 25.44 -10.47 4.47
C SER A 167 24.23 -11.04 3.72
N LYS A 168 23.21 -11.44 4.44
CA LYS A 168 21.94 -11.97 3.89
C LYS A 168 21.16 -10.88 3.16
N GLY A 169 21.22 -9.63 3.66
CA GLY A 169 20.66 -8.45 3.00
C GLY A 169 21.25 -8.23 1.61
N TRP A 170 22.57 -8.29 1.47
CA TRP A 170 23.24 -8.19 0.18
C TRP A 170 22.89 -9.33 -0.77
N VAL A 171 22.83 -10.57 -0.27
CA VAL A 171 22.38 -11.73 -1.08
C VAL A 171 20.97 -11.50 -1.62
N LEU A 172 20.03 -11.03 -0.78
CA LEU A 172 18.68 -10.70 -1.19
C LEU A 172 18.65 -9.60 -2.28
N GLY A 173 19.44 -8.53 -2.11
CA GLY A 173 19.54 -7.45 -3.07
C GLY A 173 20.11 -7.89 -4.42
N LEU A 174 21.17 -8.67 -4.40
CA LEU A 174 21.77 -9.22 -5.61
C LEU A 174 20.82 -10.20 -6.32
N ALA A 175 20.10 -11.03 -5.55
CA ALA A 175 19.06 -11.90 -6.09
C ALA A 175 17.93 -11.10 -6.74
N PHE A 176 17.47 -9.99 -6.13
CA PHE A 176 16.50 -9.09 -6.73
C PHE A 176 17.01 -8.50 -8.05
N VAL A 177 18.24 -7.97 -8.07
CA VAL A 177 18.87 -7.43 -9.29
C VAL A 177 18.92 -8.49 -10.38
N LEU A 178 19.37 -9.71 -10.05
CA LEU A 178 19.43 -10.82 -11.00
C LEU A 178 18.05 -11.13 -11.59
N VAL A 179 17.02 -11.19 -10.75
CA VAL A 179 15.63 -11.43 -11.20
C VAL A 179 15.16 -10.31 -12.13
N VAL A 180 15.39 -9.05 -11.77
CA VAL A 180 15.01 -7.89 -12.61
C VAL A 180 15.71 -7.95 -13.96
N VAL A 181 17.02 -8.19 -13.98
CA VAL A 181 17.81 -8.33 -15.22
C VAL A 181 17.25 -9.48 -16.06
N LEU A 182 17.07 -10.66 -15.46
CA LEU A 182 16.61 -11.87 -16.14
C LEU A 182 15.23 -11.65 -16.78
N LEU A 183 14.27 -11.13 -16.02
CA LEU A 183 12.91 -10.85 -16.53
C LEU A 183 12.93 -9.89 -17.72
N HIS A 184 13.72 -8.82 -17.64
CA HIS A 184 13.82 -7.84 -18.72
C HIS A 184 14.55 -8.39 -19.96
N VAL A 185 15.62 -9.18 -19.76
CA VAL A 185 16.34 -9.85 -20.85
C VAL A 185 15.43 -10.88 -21.54
N LEU A 186 14.75 -11.74 -20.76
CA LEU A 186 13.82 -12.74 -21.29
C LEU A 186 12.67 -12.09 -22.06
N SER A 187 12.09 -11.01 -21.51
CA SER A 187 11.04 -10.23 -22.16
C SER A 187 11.54 -9.66 -23.51
N ARG A 188 12.77 -9.11 -23.53
CA ARG A 188 13.39 -8.55 -24.74
C ARG A 188 13.67 -9.64 -25.79
N ARG A 189 14.21 -10.81 -25.35
CA ARG A 189 14.43 -11.98 -26.24
C ARG A 189 13.12 -12.50 -26.82
N ARG A 190 12.07 -12.61 -26.00
CA ARG A 190 10.74 -13.04 -26.43
C ARG A 190 10.15 -12.07 -27.48
N ARG A 191 10.24 -10.75 -27.26
CA ARG A 191 9.78 -9.75 -28.23
C ARG A 191 10.51 -9.85 -29.56
N ARG A 192 11.86 -10.04 -29.54
CA ARG A 192 12.64 -10.25 -30.74
C ARG A 192 12.22 -11.50 -31.54
N ARG A 193 11.95 -12.60 -30.80
CA ARG A 193 11.47 -13.85 -31.44
C ARG A 193 10.09 -13.74 -32.08
N MET A 194 9.26 -12.82 -31.56
CA MET A 194 7.90 -12.55 -32.07
C MET A 194 7.90 -11.39 -33.08
N GLU A 195 9.07 -10.91 -33.53
CA GLU A 195 9.23 -9.79 -34.48
C GLU A 195 8.54 -8.49 -33.98
N LEU A 196 8.29 -8.38 -32.70
CA LEU A 196 7.69 -7.18 -32.07
C LEU A 196 8.76 -6.09 -31.89
N PRO A 197 8.38 -4.81 -32.02
CA PRO A 197 9.32 -3.70 -31.81
C PRO A 197 9.95 -3.78 -30.41
N VAL A 198 11.28 -3.76 -30.39
CA VAL A 198 12.10 -3.75 -29.19
C VAL A 198 12.50 -2.31 -28.92
N GLY A 199 12.02 -1.75 -27.80
CA GLY A 199 12.33 -0.38 -27.41
C GLY A 199 13.84 -0.09 -27.33
N ALA A 200 14.21 1.20 -27.38
CA ALA A 200 15.60 1.65 -27.35
C ALA A 200 16.38 1.08 -26.16
N MET A 201 17.69 0.92 -26.34
CA MET A 201 18.55 0.29 -25.31
C MET A 201 18.60 1.11 -24.02
N TRP A 202 18.57 2.43 -24.12
CA TRP A 202 18.57 3.31 -22.94
C TRP A 202 17.31 3.13 -22.08
N ILE A 203 16.12 2.89 -22.69
CA ILE A 203 14.88 2.61 -21.95
C ILE A 203 15.00 1.29 -21.17
N PHE A 204 15.59 0.28 -21.81
CA PHE A 204 15.89 -0.99 -21.16
C PHE A 204 16.84 -0.77 -19.98
N ALA A 205 17.93 -0.03 -20.19
CA ALA A 205 18.91 0.27 -19.15
C ALA A 205 18.25 0.97 -17.95
N VAL A 206 17.44 2.00 -18.18
CA VAL A 206 16.75 2.71 -17.10
C VAL A 206 15.78 1.79 -16.33
N LYS A 207 15.01 0.94 -17.03
CA LYS A 207 14.07 -0.02 -16.41
C LYS A 207 14.76 -1.09 -15.57
N VAL A 208 16.04 -1.36 -15.79
CA VAL A 208 16.84 -2.31 -15.00
C VAL A 208 17.64 -1.58 -13.94
N VAL A 209 18.35 -0.53 -14.31
CA VAL A 209 19.30 0.17 -13.41
C VAL A 209 18.56 0.92 -12.30
N ALA A 210 17.49 1.65 -12.61
CA ALA A 210 16.82 2.47 -11.61
C ALA A 210 16.25 1.65 -10.43
N PRO A 211 15.41 0.60 -10.63
CA PRO A 211 14.92 -0.20 -9.51
C PRO A 211 16.03 -0.98 -8.81
N SER A 212 17.05 -1.45 -9.54
CA SER A 212 18.20 -2.14 -8.95
C SER A 212 19.00 -1.21 -8.05
N ALA A 213 19.30 0.01 -8.50
CA ALA A 213 20.01 1.00 -7.73
C ALA A 213 19.23 1.40 -6.45
N LEU A 214 17.92 1.63 -6.57
CA LEU A 214 17.06 1.95 -5.42
C LEU A 214 17.11 0.86 -4.35
N VAL A 215 16.99 -0.42 -4.74
CA VAL A 215 17.05 -1.53 -3.79
C VAL A 215 18.44 -1.68 -3.18
N LEU A 216 19.51 -1.56 -3.96
CA LEU A 216 20.87 -1.67 -3.43
C LEU A 216 21.22 -0.49 -2.51
N ILE A 217 20.78 0.74 -2.82
CA ILE A 217 20.93 1.91 -1.95
C ILE A 217 20.17 1.69 -0.64
N PHE A 218 18.91 1.21 -0.72
CA PHE A 218 18.14 0.88 0.48
C PHE A 218 18.87 -0.14 1.36
N ILE A 219 19.35 -1.25 0.79
CA ILE A 219 20.10 -2.29 1.53
C ILE A 219 21.39 -1.73 2.12
N ALA A 220 22.14 -0.94 1.35
CA ALA A 220 23.37 -0.30 1.85
C ALA A 220 23.08 0.60 3.06
N LYS A 221 21.99 1.36 3.02
CA LYS A 221 21.56 2.21 4.12
C LYS A 221 21.03 1.41 5.31
N ALA A 222 20.20 0.41 5.07
CA ALA A 222 19.68 -0.46 6.13
C ALA A 222 20.82 -1.22 6.85
N ASN A 223 21.85 -1.64 6.12
CA ASN A 223 23.03 -2.30 6.68
C ASN A 223 23.94 -1.36 7.49
N GLN A 224 23.86 -0.04 7.30
CA GLN A 224 24.52 0.94 8.18
C GLN A 224 23.86 1.03 9.56
N ALA A 225 22.57 0.61 9.67
CA ALA A 225 21.86 0.50 10.95
C ALA A 225 21.96 -0.94 11.47
N ARG A 226 20.87 -1.70 11.43
CA ARG A 226 20.76 -3.07 11.97
C ARG A 226 20.53 -4.13 10.88
N GLY A 227 20.56 -3.76 9.61
CA GLY A 227 20.17 -4.59 8.48
C GLY A 227 18.73 -4.37 8.01
N VAL A 228 18.27 -5.18 7.05
CA VAL A 228 16.94 -5.03 6.47
C VAL A 228 15.86 -5.51 7.47
N PRO A 229 14.90 -4.66 7.89
CA PRO A 229 13.88 -5.04 8.87
C PRO A 229 12.97 -6.17 8.37
N TYR A 230 12.60 -7.12 9.24
CA TYR A 230 11.71 -8.22 8.87
C TYR A 230 10.31 -7.75 8.46
N GLN A 231 9.81 -6.64 9.02
CA GLN A 231 8.55 -6.01 8.61
C GLN A 231 8.59 -5.55 7.15
N THR A 232 9.72 -4.99 6.72
CA THR A 232 9.93 -4.58 5.32
C THR A 232 9.90 -5.80 4.40
N LEU A 233 10.50 -6.92 4.81
CA LEU A 233 10.44 -8.17 4.04
C LEU A 233 9.01 -8.72 3.95
N MET A 234 8.26 -8.71 5.06
CA MET A 234 6.85 -9.11 5.09
C MET A 234 6.00 -8.22 4.17
N MET A 235 6.17 -6.90 4.26
CA MET A 235 5.51 -5.94 3.38
C MET A 235 5.79 -6.25 1.92
N MET A 236 7.05 -6.43 1.54
CA MET A 236 7.42 -6.71 0.15
C MET A 236 6.87 -8.05 -0.34
N ALA A 237 6.86 -9.09 0.51
CA ALA A 237 6.24 -10.37 0.19
C ALA A 237 4.75 -10.22 -0.09
N VAL A 238 4.02 -9.47 0.75
CA VAL A 238 2.59 -9.18 0.54
C VAL A 238 2.36 -8.38 -0.74
N ILE A 239 3.15 -7.32 -0.99
CA ILE A 239 3.01 -6.51 -2.22
C ILE A 239 3.20 -7.39 -3.47
N VAL A 240 4.23 -8.22 -3.49
CA VAL A 240 4.51 -9.11 -4.63
C VAL A 240 3.37 -10.12 -4.80
N ALA A 241 2.88 -10.72 -3.70
CA ALA A 241 1.76 -11.66 -3.74
C ALA A 241 0.48 -11.00 -4.25
N ILE A 242 0.10 -9.83 -3.73
CA ILE A 242 -1.11 -9.13 -4.16
C ILE A 242 -0.98 -8.56 -5.58
N TYR A 243 0.21 -8.08 -5.96
CA TYR A 243 0.48 -7.70 -7.35
C TYR A 243 0.29 -8.89 -8.30
N PHE A 244 0.81 -10.07 -7.94
CA PHE A 244 0.62 -11.28 -8.71
C PHE A 244 -0.86 -11.68 -8.81
N VAL A 245 -1.58 -11.67 -7.68
CA VAL A 245 -3.02 -11.94 -7.62
C VAL A 245 -3.79 -10.96 -8.51
N ALA A 246 -3.51 -9.65 -8.40
CA ALA A 246 -4.20 -8.62 -9.16
C ALA A 246 -3.99 -8.73 -10.67
N LYS A 247 -2.74 -9.01 -11.11
CA LYS A 247 -2.36 -8.91 -12.52
C LYS A 247 -2.39 -10.24 -13.27
N HIS A 248 -2.08 -11.34 -12.58
CA HIS A 248 -1.83 -12.63 -13.23
C HIS A 248 -2.91 -13.68 -12.99
N THR A 249 -3.84 -13.47 -12.03
CA THR A 249 -4.88 -14.46 -11.73
C THR A 249 -6.23 -14.15 -12.41
N ARG A 250 -7.11 -15.16 -12.46
CA ARG A 250 -8.51 -15.00 -12.90
C ARG A 250 -9.29 -14.12 -11.93
N PHE A 251 -8.95 -14.19 -10.63
CA PHE A 251 -9.58 -13.37 -9.60
C PHE A 251 -9.28 -11.89 -9.82
N GLY A 252 -8.03 -11.50 -9.99
CA GLY A 252 -7.67 -10.10 -10.27
C GLY A 252 -8.40 -9.56 -11.51
N ARG A 253 -8.42 -10.31 -12.63
CA ARG A 253 -9.14 -9.88 -13.84
C ARG A 253 -10.63 -9.66 -13.58
N ARG A 254 -11.29 -10.51 -12.75
CA ARG A 254 -12.70 -10.33 -12.36
C ARG A 254 -12.90 -9.07 -11.53
N VAL A 255 -12.00 -8.77 -10.59
CA VAL A 255 -12.03 -7.55 -9.77
C VAL A 255 -12.02 -6.29 -10.65
N TYR A 256 -11.10 -6.21 -11.61
CA TYR A 256 -11.04 -5.08 -12.55
C TYR A 256 -12.26 -5.00 -13.47
N ALA A 257 -12.79 -6.14 -13.93
CA ALA A 257 -13.99 -6.18 -14.77
C ALA A 257 -15.24 -5.70 -14.00
N VAL A 258 -15.44 -6.16 -12.76
CA VAL A 258 -16.57 -5.75 -11.90
C VAL A 258 -16.52 -4.27 -11.61
N GLY A 259 -15.34 -3.73 -11.23
CA GLY A 259 -15.22 -2.31 -10.94
C GLY A 259 -15.24 -1.40 -12.17
N GLY A 260 -14.92 -1.94 -13.36
CA GLY A 260 -15.05 -1.20 -14.62
C GLY A 260 -16.52 -1.04 -15.06
N ASN A 261 -17.27 -2.12 -15.02
CA ASN A 261 -18.72 -2.14 -15.29
C ASN A 261 -19.33 -3.44 -14.75
N ALA A 262 -19.97 -3.37 -13.59
CA ALA A 262 -20.57 -4.52 -12.93
C ALA A 262 -21.66 -5.19 -13.76
N THR A 263 -22.45 -4.40 -14.50
CA THR A 263 -23.52 -4.93 -15.38
C THR A 263 -22.94 -5.72 -16.55
N ALA A 264 -21.96 -5.16 -17.24
CA ALA A 264 -21.29 -5.84 -18.35
C ALA A 264 -20.54 -7.09 -17.86
N ALA A 265 -19.88 -7.03 -16.70
CA ALA A 265 -19.23 -8.17 -16.08
C ALA A 265 -20.22 -9.31 -15.79
N ARG A 266 -21.41 -8.99 -15.24
CA ARG A 266 -22.48 -9.98 -14.97
C ARG A 266 -23.00 -10.61 -16.27
N LEU A 267 -23.24 -9.83 -17.32
CA LEU A 267 -23.64 -10.33 -18.63
C LEU A 267 -22.57 -11.24 -19.27
N SER A 268 -21.30 -11.02 -18.93
CA SER A 268 -20.18 -11.88 -19.35
C SER A 268 -19.96 -13.11 -18.47
N GLY A 269 -20.92 -13.43 -17.56
CA GLY A 269 -20.86 -14.61 -16.70
C GLY A 269 -19.96 -14.47 -15.46
N ILE A 270 -19.52 -13.24 -15.13
CA ILE A 270 -18.74 -12.98 -13.90
C ILE A 270 -19.71 -12.75 -12.75
N SER A 271 -19.64 -13.60 -11.70
CA SER A 271 -20.41 -13.35 -10.47
C SER A 271 -19.81 -12.16 -9.71
N VAL A 272 -20.55 -11.05 -9.72
CA VAL A 272 -20.19 -9.82 -8.98
C VAL A 272 -20.19 -10.12 -7.48
N GLU A 273 -21.21 -10.84 -6.99
CA GLU A 273 -21.39 -11.17 -5.58
C GLU A 273 -20.19 -11.99 -5.04
N LYS A 274 -19.83 -13.08 -5.72
CA LYS A 274 -18.67 -13.91 -5.32
C LYS A 274 -17.37 -13.10 -5.36
N THR A 275 -17.20 -12.24 -6.36
CA THR A 275 -16.00 -11.40 -6.47
C THR A 275 -15.93 -10.42 -5.31
N THR A 276 -17.03 -9.77 -4.94
CA THR A 276 -17.12 -8.86 -3.80
C THR A 276 -16.80 -9.58 -2.49
N VAL A 277 -17.42 -10.73 -2.22
CA VAL A 277 -17.13 -11.52 -1.00
C VAL A 277 -15.64 -11.84 -0.91
N LEU A 278 -15.03 -12.34 -2.00
CA LEU A 278 -13.61 -12.71 -2.00
C LEU A 278 -12.69 -11.50 -1.80
N VAL A 279 -13.03 -10.32 -2.33
CA VAL A 279 -12.22 -9.10 -2.14
C VAL A 279 -12.23 -8.68 -0.67
N PHE A 280 -13.40 -8.67 -0.02
CA PHE A 280 -13.50 -8.36 1.42
C PHE A 280 -12.84 -9.43 2.29
N THR A 281 -12.97 -10.72 1.94
CA THR A 281 -12.26 -11.82 2.63
C THR A 281 -10.75 -11.63 2.58
N LEU A 282 -10.22 -11.32 1.40
CA LEU A 282 -8.79 -11.03 1.22
C LEU A 282 -8.38 -9.78 2.00
N MET A 283 -9.21 -8.75 2.00
CA MET A 283 -8.94 -7.54 2.80
C MET A 283 -8.89 -7.84 4.29
N GLY A 284 -9.79 -8.69 4.80
CA GLY A 284 -9.78 -9.14 6.19
C GLY A 284 -8.49 -9.90 6.56
N LEU A 285 -8.00 -10.77 5.67
CA LEU A 285 -6.70 -11.44 5.84
C LEU A 285 -5.54 -10.43 5.88
N LEU A 286 -5.53 -9.46 4.97
CA LEU A 286 -4.48 -8.44 4.90
C LEU A 286 -4.51 -7.48 6.09
N ALA A 287 -5.70 -7.12 6.57
CA ALA A 287 -5.87 -6.38 7.82
C ALA A 287 -5.34 -7.19 9.01
N GLY A 288 -5.56 -8.50 9.01
CA GLY A 288 -4.96 -9.42 9.99
C GLY A 288 -3.44 -9.42 9.94
N ILE A 289 -2.83 -9.60 8.76
CA ILE A 289 -1.36 -9.56 8.59
C ILE A 289 -0.80 -8.21 9.04
N ALA A 290 -1.43 -7.10 8.62
CA ALA A 290 -1.04 -5.75 9.04
C ALA A 290 -1.15 -5.59 10.56
N GLY A 291 -2.18 -6.19 11.20
CA GLY A 291 -2.36 -6.21 12.65
C GLY A 291 -1.24 -6.93 13.39
N ILE A 292 -0.80 -8.09 12.88
CA ILE A 292 0.35 -8.81 13.44
C ILE A 292 1.63 -7.99 13.30
N VAL A 293 1.88 -7.36 12.15
CA VAL A 293 3.05 -6.49 11.94
C VAL A 293 3.02 -5.31 12.90
N TRP A 294 1.86 -4.66 13.04
CA TRP A 294 1.67 -3.54 13.95
C TRP A 294 1.88 -3.94 15.42
N MET A 295 1.28 -5.08 15.83
CA MET A 295 1.43 -5.63 17.17
C MET A 295 2.89 -5.96 17.48
N ALA A 296 3.60 -6.56 16.54
CA ALA A 296 5.02 -6.88 16.67
C ALA A 296 5.87 -5.61 16.85
N GLN A 297 5.60 -4.56 16.06
CA GLN A 297 6.30 -3.27 16.13
C GLN A 297 6.09 -2.55 17.47
N ASN A 298 4.89 -2.68 18.06
CA ASN A 298 4.52 -2.02 19.31
C ASN A 298 4.65 -2.92 20.55
N GLN A 299 5.15 -4.16 20.39
CA GLN A 299 5.25 -5.20 21.44
C GLN A 299 3.95 -5.43 22.22
N GLY A 300 2.84 -5.30 21.53
CA GLY A 300 1.53 -5.48 22.13
C GLY A 300 0.43 -4.75 21.40
N SER A 301 -0.66 -4.49 22.12
CA SER A 301 -1.77 -3.74 21.54
C SER A 301 -2.39 -2.80 22.56
N THR A 302 -2.93 -1.70 22.09
CA THR A 302 -3.60 -0.68 22.87
C THR A 302 -5.02 -0.44 22.34
N LYS A 303 -5.87 0.21 23.17
CA LYS A 303 -7.22 0.62 22.74
C LYS A 303 -7.25 1.56 21.53
N ASN A 304 -6.15 2.29 21.27
CA ASN A 304 -6.03 3.24 20.18
C ASN A 304 -5.31 2.67 18.94
N ALA A 305 -4.99 1.37 18.92
CA ALA A 305 -4.35 0.73 17.78
C ALA A 305 -5.07 1.02 16.46
N GLY A 306 -4.33 1.19 15.38
CA GLY A 306 -4.86 1.34 14.03
C GLY A 306 -5.75 2.56 13.79
N THR A 307 -5.70 3.60 14.63
CA THR A 307 -6.51 4.82 14.46
C THR A 307 -6.07 5.57 13.20
N PHE A 308 -7.04 5.87 12.31
CA PHE A 308 -6.87 6.53 11.01
C PHE A 308 -6.13 5.71 9.94
N TYR A 309 -5.79 4.44 10.18
CA TYR A 309 -5.06 3.63 9.21
C TYR A 309 -5.87 3.33 7.94
N GLU A 310 -7.21 3.30 8.02
CA GLU A 310 -8.11 3.27 6.87
C GLU A 310 -7.88 4.48 5.95
N LEU A 311 -7.73 5.68 6.53
CA LEU A 311 -7.51 6.91 5.77
C LEU A 311 -6.13 6.91 5.10
N TYR A 312 -5.09 6.42 5.79
CA TYR A 312 -3.75 6.29 5.22
C TYR A 312 -3.71 5.29 4.07
N ALA A 313 -4.42 4.16 4.19
CA ALA A 313 -4.53 3.17 3.13
C ALA A 313 -5.26 3.73 1.90
N ILE A 314 -6.37 4.46 2.09
CA ILE A 314 -7.11 5.12 1.02
C ILE A 314 -6.24 6.21 0.38
N ALA A 315 -5.59 7.06 1.17
CA ALA A 315 -4.70 8.11 0.68
C ALA A 315 -3.56 7.53 -0.18
N ALA A 316 -2.93 6.46 0.30
CA ALA A 316 -1.88 5.75 -0.44
C ALA A 316 -2.39 5.23 -1.80
N CYS A 317 -3.60 4.65 -1.85
CA CYS A 317 -4.21 4.19 -3.08
C CYS A 317 -4.49 5.35 -4.06
N VAL A 318 -5.05 6.45 -3.56
CA VAL A 318 -5.44 7.60 -4.40
C VAL A 318 -4.21 8.34 -4.92
N ILE A 319 -3.24 8.65 -4.05
CA ILE A 319 -1.94 9.22 -4.44
C ILE A 319 -1.27 8.30 -5.46
N GLY A 320 -1.33 6.98 -5.25
CA GLY A 320 -0.85 5.96 -6.16
C GLY A 320 -1.60 5.83 -7.48
N GLY A 321 -2.66 6.64 -7.69
CA GLY A 321 -3.44 6.73 -8.94
C GLY A 321 -4.54 5.68 -9.07
N THR A 322 -4.96 5.04 -7.98
CA THR A 322 -6.15 4.18 -7.95
C THR A 322 -7.40 5.07 -8.04
N SER A 323 -8.30 4.74 -8.95
CA SER A 323 -9.52 5.51 -9.18
C SER A 323 -10.61 5.16 -8.17
N LEU A 324 -11.10 6.14 -7.43
CA LEU A 324 -12.23 5.96 -6.50
C LEU A 324 -13.54 5.54 -7.21
N MET A 325 -13.64 5.73 -8.54
CA MET A 325 -14.76 5.26 -9.35
C MET A 325 -14.65 3.77 -9.73
N GLY A 326 -13.61 3.08 -9.30
CA GLY A 326 -13.35 1.68 -9.63
C GLY A 326 -12.67 1.44 -10.97
N GLY A 327 -12.39 0.17 -11.28
CA GLY A 327 -11.88 -0.33 -12.55
C GLY A 327 -10.42 0.01 -12.89
N ARG A 328 -9.76 0.90 -12.13
CA ARG A 328 -8.40 1.36 -12.41
C ARG A 328 -7.60 1.54 -11.12
N GLY A 329 -6.41 1.01 -11.09
CA GLY A 329 -5.48 1.10 -9.97
C GLY A 329 -4.37 0.07 -10.09
N THR A 330 -3.29 0.25 -9.35
CA THR A 330 -2.19 -0.72 -9.29
C THR A 330 -1.65 -0.84 -7.88
N VAL A 331 -1.32 -2.04 -7.46
CA VAL A 331 -0.71 -2.31 -6.15
C VAL A 331 0.64 -1.59 -6.02
N PHE A 332 1.41 -1.53 -7.11
CA PHE A 332 2.68 -0.80 -7.13
C PHE A 332 2.48 0.72 -6.97
N GLY A 333 1.43 1.28 -7.59
CA GLY A 333 1.06 2.68 -7.36
C GLY A 333 0.72 2.95 -5.89
N ALA A 334 -0.09 2.09 -5.28
CA ALA A 334 -0.43 2.22 -3.85
C ALA A 334 0.81 2.11 -2.94
N PHE A 335 1.78 1.26 -3.28
CA PHE A 335 3.08 1.22 -2.59
C PHE A 335 3.82 2.55 -2.67
N LEU A 336 3.91 3.16 -3.86
CA LEU A 336 4.52 4.48 -4.00
C LEU A 336 3.74 5.57 -3.25
N GLY A 337 2.41 5.52 -3.28
CA GLY A 337 1.57 6.42 -2.49
C GLY A 337 1.76 6.25 -0.99
N ALA A 338 1.91 5.02 -0.50
CA ALA A 338 2.24 4.74 0.90
C ALA A 338 3.62 5.30 1.28
N LEU A 339 4.61 5.20 0.37
CA LEU A 339 5.93 5.79 0.58
C LEU A 339 5.86 7.32 0.67
N VAL A 340 5.04 7.99 -0.17
CA VAL A 340 4.79 9.44 -0.07
C VAL A 340 4.20 9.78 1.31
N MET A 341 3.15 9.08 1.73
CA MET A 341 2.51 9.32 3.04
C MET A 341 3.47 9.09 4.20
N ALA A 342 4.23 8.00 4.16
CA ALA A 342 5.23 7.69 5.20
C ALA A 342 6.32 8.76 5.27
N THR A 343 6.79 9.26 4.12
CA THR A 343 7.77 10.36 4.03
C THR A 343 7.24 11.63 4.70
N VAL A 344 5.95 11.99 4.45
CA VAL A 344 5.32 13.16 5.10
C VAL A 344 5.28 12.98 6.61
N ILE A 345 4.79 11.82 7.07
CA ILE A 345 4.61 11.55 8.50
C ILE A 345 5.96 11.55 9.21
N GLN A 346 6.93 10.80 8.72
CA GLN A 346 8.28 10.76 9.32
C GLN A 346 8.97 12.12 9.29
N GLY A 347 8.82 12.88 8.20
CA GLY A 347 9.37 14.21 8.10
C GLY A 347 8.78 15.17 9.12
N MET A 348 7.47 15.09 9.38
CA MET A 348 6.81 15.89 10.41
C MET A 348 7.26 15.46 11.83
N ASP A 349 7.41 14.16 12.07
CA ASP A 349 7.89 13.65 13.36
C ASP A 349 9.32 14.13 13.67
N TYR A 350 10.18 14.21 12.66
CA TYR A 350 11.57 14.70 12.83
C TYR A 350 11.69 16.23 12.89
N THR A 351 10.65 16.97 12.53
CA THR A 351 10.61 18.44 12.66
C THR A 351 9.89 18.89 13.94
N ASP A 352 9.57 17.97 14.85
CA ASP A 352 8.89 18.21 16.12
C ASP A 352 7.58 19.02 15.97
N LEU A 353 6.87 18.82 14.84
CA LEU A 353 5.59 19.48 14.63
C LEU A 353 4.55 18.95 15.60
N GLU A 354 3.79 19.87 16.19
CA GLU A 354 2.71 19.51 17.13
C GLU A 354 1.67 18.59 16.48
N ASN A 355 1.15 17.63 17.25
CA ASN A 355 0.23 16.58 16.76
C ASN A 355 -1.00 17.14 16.04
N TRP A 356 -1.57 18.27 16.49
CA TRP A 356 -2.72 18.87 15.83
C TRP A 356 -2.38 19.37 14.42
N LEU A 357 -1.19 19.97 14.23
CA LEU A 357 -0.74 20.44 12.94
C LEU A 357 -0.44 19.26 11.99
N GLN A 358 0.14 18.17 12.51
CA GLN A 358 0.32 16.95 11.73
C GLN A 358 -1.01 16.40 11.20
N LEU A 359 -2.10 16.42 12.01
CA LEU A 359 -3.43 16.00 11.58
C LEU A 359 -3.97 16.91 10.46
N VAL A 360 -3.78 18.22 10.57
CA VAL A 360 -4.17 19.19 9.52
C VAL A 360 -3.42 18.91 8.22
N VAL A 361 -2.10 18.71 8.29
CA VAL A 361 -1.29 18.40 7.09
C VAL A 361 -1.72 17.09 6.45
N ARG A 362 -1.92 16.01 7.24
CA ARG A 362 -2.37 14.70 6.74
C ARG A 362 -3.72 14.80 6.02
N GLY A 363 -4.69 15.52 6.63
CA GLY A 363 -6.00 15.78 6.03
C GLY A 363 -5.91 16.61 4.74
N SER A 364 -5.06 17.64 4.73
CA SER A 364 -4.83 18.49 3.56
C SER A 364 -4.21 17.70 2.40
N VAL A 365 -3.21 16.86 2.67
CA VAL A 365 -2.59 15.99 1.65
C VAL A 365 -3.62 15.04 1.03
N LEU A 366 -4.50 14.45 1.85
CA LEU A 366 -5.56 13.57 1.35
C LEU A 366 -6.53 14.33 0.43
N ILE A 367 -7.02 15.50 0.85
CA ILE A 367 -7.94 16.32 0.06
C ILE A 367 -7.29 16.74 -1.26
N LEU A 368 -6.05 17.22 -1.23
CA LEU A 368 -5.31 17.62 -2.41
C LEU A 368 -5.09 16.46 -3.38
N ALA A 369 -4.73 15.29 -2.87
CA ALA A 369 -4.55 14.09 -3.71
C ALA A 369 -5.85 13.71 -4.45
N VAL A 370 -6.98 13.70 -3.74
CA VAL A 370 -8.30 13.39 -4.33
C VAL A 370 -8.71 14.48 -5.32
N ALA A 371 -8.53 15.76 -4.97
CA ALA A 371 -8.86 16.89 -5.84
C ALA A 371 -8.06 16.86 -7.16
N ILE A 372 -6.77 16.57 -7.09
CA ILE A 372 -5.91 16.42 -8.27
C ILE A 372 -6.35 15.22 -9.12
N ASP A 373 -6.67 14.06 -8.51
CA ASP A 373 -7.15 12.89 -9.25
C ASP A 373 -8.45 13.17 -10.01
N ILE A 374 -9.41 13.85 -9.37
CA ILE A 374 -10.68 14.23 -10.00
C ILE A 374 -10.45 15.29 -11.10
N ALA A 375 -9.67 16.31 -10.83
CA ALA A 375 -9.40 17.40 -11.78
C ALA A 375 -8.67 16.92 -13.04
N THR A 376 -7.80 15.90 -12.91
CA THR A 376 -7.09 15.31 -14.05
C THR A 376 -7.97 14.44 -14.91
N LYS A 377 -9.01 13.79 -14.33
CA LYS A 377 -9.94 12.92 -15.05
C LYS A 377 -11.15 13.66 -15.64
N ASN A 378 -11.71 14.56 -14.84
CA ASN A 378 -12.86 15.38 -15.18
C ASN A 378 -12.53 16.84 -14.85
N PRO A 379 -11.79 17.57 -15.69
CA PRO A 379 -11.43 18.93 -15.40
C PRO A 379 -12.69 19.80 -15.23
N PRO A 380 -12.81 20.54 -14.13
CA PRO A 380 -13.96 21.41 -13.90
C PRO A 380 -14.08 22.49 -14.99
N PRO A 381 -15.29 22.99 -15.29
CA PRO A 381 -15.53 23.93 -16.40
C PRO A 381 -14.65 25.19 -16.40
N TRP A 382 -14.29 25.69 -15.21
CA TRP A 382 -13.40 26.84 -15.09
C TRP A 382 -11.97 26.51 -15.54
N MET A 383 -11.49 25.30 -15.34
CA MET A 383 -10.15 24.86 -15.78
C MET A 383 -10.09 24.67 -17.31
N LEU A 384 -11.20 24.31 -17.93
CA LEU A 384 -11.33 24.22 -19.38
C LEU A 384 -11.27 25.63 -20.02
N ARG A 385 -11.91 26.63 -19.42
CA ARG A 385 -11.84 28.01 -19.87
C ARG A 385 -10.42 28.60 -19.83
N PHE A 386 -9.63 28.28 -18.79
CA PHE A 386 -8.20 28.64 -18.75
C PHE A 386 -7.37 28.01 -19.87
N ARG A 387 -7.74 26.82 -20.31
CA ARG A 387 -7.05 26.11 -21.40
C ARG A 387 -7.37 26.70 -22.78
N GLU A 388 -8.52 27.32 -22.95
CA GLU A 388 -8.95 28.03 -24.17
C GLU A 388 -8.33 29.42 -24.27
N THR A 389 -7.98 30.07 -23.15
CA THR A 389 -7.34 31.36 -23.11
C THR A 389 -5.83 31.34 -23.35
N ILE A 390 -5.18 30.17 -23.35
CA ILE A 390 -3.79 30.03 -23.78
C ILE A 390 -3.80 29.99 -25.32
N PRO A 391 -3.36 31.05 -26.05
CA PRO A 391 -3.36 31.05 -27.51
C PRO A 391 -2.50 29.87 -27.98
N ARG A 392 -3.11 28.94 -28.71
CA ARG A 392 -2.35 27.96 -29.48
C ARG A 392 -1.47 28.77 -30.43
N ARG A 393 -0.20 28.87 -30.12
CA ARG A 393 0.80 29.41 -31.05
C ARG A 393 0.64 28.60 -32.34
N LYS A 394 0.17 29.26 -33.38
CA LYS A 394 0.11 28.74 -34.74
C LYS A 394 1.54 28.30 -35.11
N LEU A 395 1.81 27.02 -35.05
CA LEU A 395 2.91 26.38 -35.76
C LEU A 395 2.38 25.87 -37.11
N GLU A 396 1.79 26.77 -37.87
CA GLU A 396 1.42 26.59 -39.27
C GLU A 396 1.64 27.92 -39.93
N ASP A 397 2.86 28.23 -40.30
CA ASP A 397 3.25 29.14 -41.38
C ASP A 397 4.78 29.21 -41.40
N GLU A 398 5.40 28.10 -41.86
CA GLU A 398 6.73 28.11 -42.47
C GLU A 398 7.01 26.71 -43.03
N VAL A 399 6.50 26.40 -44.22
CA VAL A 399 7.14 25.67 -45.33
C VAL A 399 6.47 26.11 -46.65
#